data_7204f9300e601776353cb1f0ef5f0ca2
#
_entry.id   7204f9300e601776353cb1f0ef5f0ca2
#
_cell.length_a   1.000
_cell.length_b   1.000
_cell.length_c   1.000
_cell.angle_alpha   90.00
_cell.angle_beta   90.00
_cell.angle_gamma   90.00
#
_symmetry.space_group_name_H-M   'P 1'
#
loop_
_entity.id
_entity.type
_entity.pdbx_description
1 polymer ?
#
loop_
_entity_poly.entity_id
_entity_poly.type
_entity_poly.pdbx_seq_one_letter_code
_entity_poly.pdbx_strand_id
1 'polypeptide(L)'
;DDDGDGASDLSETDTGIYNGADDLGTDSLNPDTDGDGICDGPNAVPPVCLAGPDSNPVGTGPFGPTVLVTNTEATPIQPPNSVPGATWELSPADLPDGLVFDSSTGVISGTPTKSRENRTYTIWANTTDPTFSVEATFWLQVLEDYDGDGMPDQLPDDYPDTGEEPYTLIEDEDDDNDGMSDVDEGIIGTEPRNPDTDGDGFCDGGLGVEGV
;
A
#
# COMPACT_ATOMS: atom_id res chain seq x y z
N ASP A 1 26.16 -12.42 17.11
CA ASP A 1 26.18 -11.05 16.58
C ASP A 1 27.30 -10.97 15.54
N ASP A 2 27.08 -11.69 14.43
CA ASP A 2 28.07 -11.85 13.36
C ASP A 2 28.10 -10.66 12.40
N ASP A 3 27.02 -9.89 12.31
CA ASP A 3 26.86 -8.69 11.45
C ASP A 3 27.02 -7.36 12.22
N GLY A 4 27.00 -7.40 13.56
CA GLY A 4 27.34 -6.27 14.43
C GLY A 4 26.17 -5.33 14.76
N ASP A 5 24.94 -5.68 14.45
CA ASP A 5 23.75 -4.87 14.69
C ASP A 5 23.24 -4.93 16.14
N GLY A 6 23.80 -5.84 16.95
CA GLY A 6 23.49 -6.02 18.38
C GLY A 6 22.37 -6.99 18.68
N ALA A 7 21.73 -7.58 17.69
CA ALA A 7 20.96 -8.78 17.85
C ALA A 7 21.89 -9.99 18.07
N SER A 8 21.40 -11.08 18.59
CA SER A 8 22.25 -12.27 18.76
C SER A 8 21.91 -13.30 17.69
N ASP A 9 22.93 -13.99 17.16
CA ASP A 9 22.72 -15.08 16.18
C ASP A 9 21.70 -16.13 16.64
N LEU A 10 21.44 -16.21 17.95
CA LEU A 10 20.42 -17.11 18.51
C LEU A 10 18.99 -16.57 18.37
N SER A 11 18.82 -15.26 18.33
CA SER A 11 17.54 -14.59 18.06
C SER A 11 17.28 -14.40 16.57
N GLU A 12 18.32 -14.45 15.76
CA GLU A 12 18.27 -14.33 14.32
C GLU A 12 18.24 -15.73 13.70
N THR A 13 17.04 -16.23 13.49
CA THR A 13 16.80 -17.65 13.21
C THR A 13 16.70 -17.99 11.72
N ASP A 14 16.85 -17.01 10.83
CA ASP A 14 16.77 -17.13 9.36
C ASP A 14 15.46 -17.84 8.90
N THR A 15 14.38 -17.62 9.63
CA THR A 15 13.09 -18.23 9.34
C THR A 15 12.19 -17.36 8.47
N GLY A 16 12.47 -16.07 8.38
CA GLY A 16 11.60 -15.09 7.74
C GLY A 16 10.29 -14.85 8.50
N ILE A 17 10.24 -15.22 9.78
CA ILE A 17 9.03 -15.05 10.61
C ILE A 17 9.41 -14.41 11.93
N TYR A 18 8.93 -13.20 12.16
CA TYR A 18 9.10 -12.49 13.43
C TYR A 18 8.15 -13.03 14.52
N ASN A 19 8.69 -13.58 15.57
CA ASN A 19 7.94 -14.09 16.74
C ASN A 19 8.21 -13.30 18.02
N GLY A 20 8.94 -12.20 17.95
CA GLY A 20 9.30 -11.35 19.07
C GLY A 20 10.81 -11.25 19.30
N ALA A 21 11.23 -10.53 20.35
CA ALA A 21 12.63 -10.18 20.60
C ALA A 21 13.59 -11.39 20.81
N ASP A 22 13.07 -12.56 21.13
CA ASP A 22 13.86 -13.78 21.31
C ASP A 22 13.93 -14.63 20.04
N ASP A 23 13.16 -14.27 18.99
CA ASP A 23 13.09 -14.95 17.70
C ASP A 23 12.70 -13.89 16.65
N LEU A 24 13.72 -13.18 16.15
CA LEU A 24 13.55 -12.13 15.16
C LEU A 24 13.24 -12.68 13.78
N GLY A 25 13.67 -13.91 13.48
CA GLY A 25 13.51 -14.55 12.18
C GLY A 25 14.46 -14.00 11.09
N THR A 26 15.35 -13.09 11.44
CA THR A 26 16.29 -12.39 10.57
C THR A 26 17.52 -13.22 10.21
N ASP A 27 18.29 -12.77 9.23
CA ASP A 27 19.56 -13.38 8.78
C ASP A 27 20.70 -12.81 9.62
N SER A 28 21.34 -13.65 10.46
CA SER A 28 22.45 -13.28 11.38
C SER A 28 23.73 -12.74 10.71
N LEU A 29 23.77 -12.72 9.39
CA LEU A 29 24.87 -12.15 8.59
C LEU A 29 24.47 -10.87 7.85
N ASN A 30 23.22 -10.44 7.98
CA ASN A 30 22.69 -9.25 7.33
C ASN A 30 22.03 -8.35 8.37
N PRO A 31 22.65 -7.22 8.74
CA PRO A 31 22.16 -6.36 9.81
C PRO A 31 20.84 -5.64 9.51
N ASP A 32 20.28 -5.84 8.32
CA ASP A 32 19.04 -5.21 7.82
C ASP A 32 18.40 -6.21 6.84
N THR A 33 17.74 -7.22 7.40
CA THR A 33 17.23 -8.37 6.63
C THR A 33 16.15 -7.96 5.63
N ASP A 34 15.29 -7.03 5.97
CA ASP A 34 14.20 -6.58 5.09
C ASP A 34 14.58 -5.40 4.18
N GLY A 35 15.75 -4.79 4.41
CA GLY A 35 16.29 -3.73 3.57
C GLY A 35 15.60 -2.36 3.76
N ASP A 36 14.97 -2.12 4.90
CA ASP A 36 14.24 -0.88 5.19
C ASP A 36 15.15 0.24 5.75
N GLY A 37 16.40 -0.10 6.05
CA GLY A 37 17.43 0.81 6.54
C GLY A 37 17.43 1.04 8.03
N ILE A 38 16.63 0.32 8.78
CA ILE A 38 16.73 0.17 10.23
C ILE A 38 17.34 -1.20 10.52
N CYS A 39 18.32 -1.26 11.41
CA CYS A 39 18.94 -2.54 11.73
C CYS A 39 17.98 -3.44 12.52
N ASP A 40 18.03 -4.73 12.25
CA ASP A 40 17.23 -5.76 12.95
C ASP A 40 17.48 -5.74 14.46
N GLY A 41 18.70 -5.41 14.84
CA GLY A 41 19.14 -5.22 16.22
C GLY A 41 19.27 -3.76 16.66
N PRO A 42 19.66 -3.51 17.91
CA PRO A 42 19.66 -2.18 18.49
C PRO A 42 20.81 -1.26 18.05
N ASN A 43 21.82 -1.77 17.35
CA ASN A 43 22.99 -1.00 16.97
C ASN A 43 22.95 -0.58 15.51
N ALA A 44 23.41 0.64 15.23
CA ALA A 44 23.60 1.08 13.85
C ALA A 44 24.83 0.40 13.20
N VAL A 45 24.71 -0.04 11.96
CA VAL A 45 25.79 -0.57 11.11
C VAL A 45 25.94 0.29 9.85
N PRO A 46 26.43 1.54 9.95
CA PRO A 46 26.56 2.42 8.78
C PRO A 46 27.64 1.91 7.80
N PRO A 47 27.43 2.01 6.47
CA PRO A 47 26.31 2.68 5.80
C PRO A 47 25.09 1.77 5.50
N VAL A 48 24.99 0.60 6.12
CA VAL A 48 23.94 -0.39 5.82
C VAL A 48 22.62 0.03 6.45
N CYS A 49 22.59 0.21 7.76
CA CYS A 49 21.38 0.54 8.50
C CYS A 49 21.62 1.45 9.71
N LEU A 50 20.57 2.08 10.19
CA LEU A 50 20.56 2.94 11.38
C LEU A 50 19.99 2.19 12.58
N ALA A 51 20.50 2.52 13.79
CA ALA A 51 19.91 2.05 15.03
C ALA A 51 18.48 2.60 15.17
N GLY A 52 17.56 1.72 15.50
CA GLY A 52 16.15 2.09 15.75
C GLY A 52 15.36 0.90 16.25
N PRO A 53 14.13 1.14 16.74
CA PRO A 53 13.23 0.04 17.02
C PRO A 53 12.67 -0.47 15.69
N ASP A 54 13.25 -1.51 15.13
CA ASP A 54 12.61 -2.21 14.03
C ASP A 54 11.38 -2.97 14.56
N SER A 55 10.22 -2.67 14.02
CA SER A 55 8.96 -3.26 14.46
C SER A 55 8.59 -4.52 13.67
N ASN A 56 9.29 -4.77 12.56
CA ASN A 56 9.07 -5.93 11.72
C ASN A 56 10.34 -6.28 10.90
N PRO A 57 11.37 -6.81 11.55
CA PRO A 57 12.70 -7.00 10.96
C PRO A 57 12.78 -8.03 9.83
N VAL A 58 11.70 -8.74 9.56
CA VAL A 58 11.55 -9.69 8.45
C VAL A 58 10.46 -9.25 7.47
N GLY A 59 10.06 -7.99 7.53
CA GLY A 59 9.00 -7.43 6.69
C GLY A 59 9.29 -7.54 5.19
N THR A 60 8.25 -7.38 4.40
CA THR A 60 8.35 -7.37 2.93
C THR A 60 8.78 -6.01 2.39
N GLY A 61 9.63 -5.28 3.13
CA GLY A 61 10.04 -3.90 2.83
C GLY A 61 9.06 -2.86 3.39
N PRO A 62 9.43 -1.58 3.33
CA PRO A 62 8.71 -0.49 3.99
C PRO A 62 7.28 -0.31 3.50
N PHE A 63 6.99 -0.80 2.31
CA PHE A 63 5.67 -0.66 1.71
C PHE A 63 5.27 -1.97 1.02
N GLY A 64 4.27 -2.65 1.54
CA GLY A 64 3.62 -3.74 0.82
C GLY A 64 2.98 -3.27 -0.48
N PRO A 65 2.53 -4.21 -1.32
CA PRO A 65 1.72 -3.86 -2.47
C PRO A 65 0.50 -3.04 -2.01
N THR A 66 0.33 -1.86 -2.60
CA THR A 66 -0.76 -0.97 -2.20
C THR A 66 -1.73 -0.81 -3.34
N VAL A 67 -2.94 -1.31 -3.14
CA VAL A 67 -4.07 -1.10 -4.03
C VAL A 67 -5.04 -0.15 -3.33
N LEU A 68 -5.34 0.96 -3.98
CA LEU A 68 -6.31 1.96 -3.52
C LEU A 68 -7.51 1.98 -4.47
N VAL A 69 -8.57 2.58 -4.01
CA VAL A 69 -9.82 2.74 -4.76
C VAL A 69 -10.11 4.22 -4.91
N THR A 70 -10.61 4.66 -6.06
CA THR A 70 -10.98 6.07 -6.28
C THR A 70 -12.07 6.49 -5.30
N ASN A 71 -12.16 7.79 -5.04
CA ASN A 71 -13.16 8.42 -4.18
C ASN A 71 -13.15 7.98 -2.69
N THR A 72 -12.39 6.95 -2.35
CA THR A 72 -12.22 6.45 -0.97
C THR A 72 -10.95 7.01 -0.33
N GLU A 73 -11.05 7.52 0.92
CA GLU A 73 -9.88 8.03 1.66
C GLU A 73 -8.90 6.88 1.93
N ALA A 74 -7.67 7.02 1.41
CA ALA A 74 -6.63 6.05 1.60
C ALA A 74 -6.19 5.98 3.07
N THR A 75 -6.07 4.77 3.62
CA THR A 75 -5.26 4.58 4.83
C THR A 75 -3.87 5.14 4.56
N PRO A 76 -3.34 6.03 5.43
CA PRO A 76 -2.03 6.62 5.19
C PRO A 76 -0.95 5.57 4.98
N ILE A 77 -0.31 5.61 3.81
CA ILE A 77 0.83 4.77 3.46
C ILE A 77 2.05 5.41 4.11
N GLN A 78 2.68 4.73 5.04
CA GLN A 78 3.81 5.28 5.79
C GLN A 78 4.93 4.25 5.85
N PRO A 79 6.18 4.72 5.94
CA PRO A 79 7.31 3.84 6.20
C PRO A 79 7.07 3.00 7.46
N PRO A 80 7.45 1.73 7.50
CA PRO A 80 7.26 0.86 8.67
C PRO A 80 7.97 1.43 9.89
N ASN A 81 9.09 2.11 9.68
CA ASN A 81 9.90 2.68 10.74
C ASN A 81 10.12 4.18 10.55
N SER A 82 10.19 4.89 11.66
CA SER A 82 10.50 6.31 11.69
C SER A 82 12.02 6.51 11.73
N VAL A 83 12.60 7.13 10.71
CA VAL A 83 14.01 7.52 10.68
C VAL A 83 14.16 8.92 11.27
N PRO A 84 14.63 9.07 12.53
CA PRO A 84 14.70 10.35 13.20
C PRO A 84 15.61 11.35 12.46
N GLY A 85 15.09 12.54 12.16
CA GLY A 85 15.84 13.60 11.50
C GLY A 85 16.02 13.42 9.99
N ALA A 86 15.41 12.42 9.39
CA ALA A 86 15.40 12.24 7.95
C ALA A 86 14.53 13.28 7.24
N THR A 87 14.92 13.58 6.01
CA THR A 87 14.03 14.17 4.99
C THR A 87 13.74 13.11 3.95
N TRP A 88 12.51 13.09 3.46
CA TRP A 88 12.06 12.05 2.57
C TRP A 88 11.93 12.55 1.14
N GLU A 89 12.30 11.71 0.20
CA GLU A 89 12.16 11.96 -1.24
C GLU A 89 11.41 10.81 -1.90
N LEU A 90 10.64 11.11 -2.94
CA LEU A 90 9.85 10.14 -3.69
C LEU A 90 10.13 10.26 -5.18
N SER A 91 10.32 9.15 -5.85
CA SER A 91 10.46 9.10 -7.31
C SER A 91 9.69 7.90 -7.90
N PRO A 92 8.94 8.12 -8.95
CA PRO A 92 8.61 9.43 -9.54
C PRO A 92 7.76 10.28 -8.60
N ALA A 93 7.88 11.62 -8.70
CA ALA A 93 7.17 12.53 -7.79
C ALA A 93 5.67 12.71 -8.14
N ASP A 94 5.23 12.20 -9.29
CA ASP A 94 3.83 12.29 -9.74
C ASP A 94 3.02 11.13 -9.18
N LEU A 95 2.46 11.32 -8.01
CA LEU A 95 1.46 10.44 -7.41
C LEU A 95 0.13 10.46 -8.20
N PRO A 96 -0.74 9.47 -8.01
CA PRO A 96 -2.14 9.56 -8.43
C PRO A 96 -2.81 10.86 -7.97
N ASP A 97 -3.67 11.42 -8.82
CA ASP A 97 -4.41 12.65 -8.51
C ASP A 97 -5.19 12.46 -7.19
N GLY A 98 -5.06 13.43 -6.28
CA GLY A 98 -5.69 13.40 -4.97
C GLY A 98 -4.82 12.86 -3.84
N LEU A 99 -3.68 12.21 -4.15
CA LEU A 99 -2.69 11.81 -3.15
C LEU A 99 -1.60 12.86 -2.99
N VAL A 100 -1.08 12.99 -1.79
CA VAL A 100 0.02 13.88 -1.43
C VAL A 100 1.10 13.14 -0.65
N PHE A 101 2.35 13.52 -0.89
CA PHE A 101 3.52 13.02 -0.17
C PHE A 101 4.04 14.10 0.79
N ASP A 102 4.20 13.74 2.05
CA ASP A 102 4.83 14.60 3.05
C ASP A 102 6.32 14.27 3.18
N SER A 103 7.17 15.14 2.66
CA SER A 103 8.63 14.98 2.69
C SER A 103 9.25 15.08 4.08
N SER A 104 8.51 15.48 5.11
CA SER A 104 8.99 15.51 6.49
C SER A 104 8.75 14.20 7.23
N THR A 105 7.77 13.42 6.81
CA THR A 105 7.35 12.18 7.48
C THR A 105 7.47 10.93 6.61
N GLY A 106 7.59 11.10 5.27
CA GLY A 106 7.55 10.00 4.32
C GLY A 106 6.14 9.45 4.03
N VAL A 107 5.11 10.05 4.62
CA VAL A 107 3.72 9.57 4.50
C VAL A 107 3.10 9.99 3.19
N ILE A 108 2.40 9.06 2.54
CA ILE A 108 1.49 9.33 1.42
C ILE A 108 0.07 9.21 1.95
N SER A 109 -0.78 10.21 1.68
CA SER A 109 -2.16 10.25 2.16
C SER A 109 -3.05 11.01 1.18
N GLY A 110 -4.35 10.90 1.37
CA GLY A 110 -5.37 11.61 0.57
C GLY A 110 -6.41 10.67 0.01
N THR A 111 -7.23 11.19 -0.91
CA THR A 111 -8.28 10.46 -1.61
C THR A 111 -7.95 10.48 -3.09
N PRO A 112 -7.61 9.35 -3.71
CA PRO A 112 -7.35 9.32 -5.13
C PRO A 112 -8.65 9.61 -5.91
N THR A 113 -8.54 10.42 -6.97
CA THR A 113 -9.71 10.87 -7.75
C THR A 113 -9.74 10.29 -9.16
N LYS A 114 -8.73 9.50 -9.53
CA LYS A 114 -8.64 8.81 -10.82
C LYS A 114 -7.93 7.49 -10.66
N SER A 115 -8.40 6.51 -11.39
CA SER A 115 -7.72 5.23 -11.53
C SER A 115 -6.33 5.39 -12.14
N ARG A 116 -5.42 4.53 -11.75
CA ARG A 116 -4.05 4.48 -12.27
C ARG A 116 -3.54 3.06 -12.28
N GLU A 117 -2.98 2.68 -13.40
CA GLU A 117 -2.26 1.42 -13.55
C GLU A 117 -1.13 1.28 -12.52
N ASN A 118 -0.81 0.03 -12.20
CA ASN A 118 0.28 -0.31 -11.31
C ASN A 118 1.58 0.41 -11.71
N ARG A 119 2.17 1.12 -10.73
CA ARG A 119 3.41 1.86 -10.92
C ARG A 119 4.33 1.69 -9.73
N THR A 120 5.61 1.46 -10.02
CA THR A 120 6.65 1.38 -9.00
C THR A 120 7.13 2.77 -8.61
N TYR A 121 7.28 2.98 -7.31
CA TYR A 121 7.85 4.17 -6.69
C TYR A 121 9.07 3.78 -5.87
N THR A 122 10.03 4.68 -5.78
CA THR A 122 11.17 4.58 -4.88
C THR A 122 11.10 5.73 -3.89
N ILE A 123 11.28 5.44 -2.63
CA ILE A 123 11.35 6.42 -1.55
C ILE A 123 12.75 6.39 -0.91
N TRP A 124 13.25 7.54 -0.53
CA TRP A 124 14.53 7.67 0.17
C TRP A 124 14.31 8.41 1.49
N ALA A 125 14.91 7.86 2.56
CA ALA A 125 15.10 8.56 3.81
C ALA A 125 16.55 9.08 3.86
N ASN A 126 16.72 10.39 3.90
CA ASN A 126 18.03 11.05 3.88
C ASN A 126 18.31 11.72 5.22
N THR A 127 19.41 11.36 5.90
CA THR A 127 19.88 12.01 7.11
C THR A 127 21.14 12.83 6.87
N THR A 128 21.41 13.81 7.74
CA THR A 128 22.58 14.69 7.63
C THR A 128 23.64 14.42 8.67
N ASP A 129 23.30 13.78 9.79
CA ASP A 129 24.23 13.42 10.88
C ASP A 129 23.76 12.16 11.62
N PRO A 130 24.37 10.99 11.35
CA PRO A 130 25.31 10.73 10.27
C PRO A 130 24.70 10.95 8.88
N THR A 131 25.53 11.25 7.87
CA THR A 131 25.06 11.33 6.48
C THR A 131 24.77 9.91 6.00
N PHE A 132 23.50 9.63 5.79
CA PHE A 132 23.01 8.32 5.42
C PHE A 132 21.80 8.46 4.51
N SER A 133 21.64 7.54 3.58
CA SER A 133 20.47 7.47 2.70
C SER A 133 20.05 6.02 2.53
N VAL A 134 18.80 5.74 2.84
CA VAL A 134 18.17 4.44 2.64
C VAL A 134 17.14 4.57 1.55
N GLU A 135 17.02 3.56 0.72
CA GLU A 135 15.98 3.51 -0.31
C GLU A 135 15.11 2.26 -0.16
N ALA A 136 13.86 2.43 -0.48
CA ALA A 136 12.91 1.34 -0.60
C ALA A 136 12.01 1.53 -1.81
N THR A 137 11.56 0.45 -2.40
CA THR A 137 10.66 0.46 -3.55
C THR A 137 9.33 -0.19 -3.19
N PHE A 138 8.26 0.37 -3.71
CA PHE A 138 6.91 -0.20 -3.60
C PHE A 138 6.15 0.05 -4.89
N TRP A 139 5.05 -0.66 -5.08
CA TRP A 139 4.15 -0.37 -6.17
C TRP A 139 2.78 0.08 -5.63
N LEU A 140 2.17 0.98 -6.38
CA LEU A 140 0.88 1.57 -6.08
C LEU A 140 -0.01 1.49 -7.32
N GLN A 141 -1.21 0.99 -7.13
CA GLN A 141 -2.29 0.96 -8.11
C GLN A 141 -3.52 1.66 -7.54
N VAL A 142 -4.30 2.31 -8.39
CA VAL A 142 -5.60 2.86 -8.01
C VAL A 142 -6.66 2.26 -8.94
N LEU A 143 -7.60 1.55 -8.36
CA LEU A 143 -8.75 0.97 -9.07
C LEU A 143 -9.89 1.99 -9.16
N GLU A 144 -10.71 1.85 -10.17
CA GLU A 144 -11.92 2.65 -10.34
C GLU A 144 -13.03 2.16 -9.43
N ASP A 145 -13.83 3.08 -8.95
CA ASP A 145 -15.02 2.89 -8.14
C ASP A 145 -15.98 3.99 -8.63
N TYR A 146 -16.93 3.60 -9.45
CA TYR A 146 -17.77 4.54 -10.20
C TYR A 146 -18.78 5.25 -9.31
N ASP A 147 -19.44 4.52 -8.44
CA ASP A 147 -20.48 5.04 -7.56
C ASP A 147 -19.98 5.59 -6.22
N GLY A 148 -18.72 5.28 -5.84
CA GLY A 148 -18.05 5.80 -4.64
C GLY A 148 -18.43 5.06 -3.36
N ASP A 149 -18.83 3.81 -3.42
CA ASP A 149 -19.21 3.01 -2.26
C ASP A 149 -18.00 2.35 -1.56
N GLY A 150 -16.83 2.36 -2.20
CA GLY A 150 -15.57 1.85 -1.70
C GLY A 150 -15.22 0.44 -2.20
N MET A 151 -16.06 -0.16 -3.02
CA MET A 151 -15.75 -1.36 -3.78
C MET A 151 -15.25 -0.98 -5.18
N PRO A 152 -14.18 -1.60 -5.69
CA PRO A 152 -13.72 -1.30 -7.03
C PRO A 152 -14.58 -2.01 -8.08
N ASP A 153 -14.86 -1.33 -9.18
CA ASP A 153 -15.60 -1.85 -10.32
C ASP A 153 -14.99 -3.15 -10.88
N GLN A 154 -13.69 -3.29 -10.77
CA GLN A 154 -12.97 -4.49 -11.22
C GLN A 154 -11.69 -4.71 -10.43
N LEU A 155 -11.48 -5.94 -9.98
CA LEU A 155 -10.20 -6.39 -9.44
C LEU A 155 -9.24 -6.85 -10.55
N PRO A 156 -7.91 -6.68 -10.40
CA PRO A 156 -6.94 -7.29 -11.28
C PRO A 156 -7.07 -8.82 -11.31
N ASP A 157 -6.88 -9.43 -12.48
CA ASP A 157 -6.96 -10.90 -12.67
C ASP A 157 -6.06 -11.70 -11.71
N ASP A 158 -4.98 -11.09 -11.22
CA ASP A 158 -4.01 -11.68 -10.30
C ASP A 158 -4.17 -11.19 -8.85
N TYR A 159 -5.26 -10.47 -8.54
CA TYR A 159 -5.53 -10.05 -7.16
C TYR A 159 -5.81 -11.27 -6.28
N PRO A 160 -5.07 -11.47 -5.18
CA PRO A 160 -5.24 -12.66 -4.35
C PRO A 160 -6.59 -12.63 -3.61
N ASP A 161 -7.45 -13.58 -3.90
CA ASP A 161 -8.71 -13.80 -3.17
C ASP A 161 -8.44 -14.53 -1.85
N THR A 162 -7.80 -13.85 -0.92
CA THR A 162 -7.50 -14.41 0.41
C THR A 162 -8.43 -13.90 1.50
N GLY A 163 -9.04 -12.71 1.30
CA GLY A 163 -9.84 -12.03 2.31
C GLY A 163 -9.05 -11.61 3.56
N GLU A 164 -7.71 -11.73 3.51
CA GLU A 164 -6.80 -11.34 4.59
C GLU A 164 -5.94 -10.14 4.15
N GLU A 165 -5.59 -9.26 5.09
CA GLU A 165 -4.72 -8.13 4.81
C GLU A 165 -3.41 -8.56 4.11
N PRO A 166 -2.94 -7.82 3.09
CA PRO A 166 -3.49 -6.58 2.54
C PRO A 166 -4.54 -6.77 1.41
N TYR A 167 -5.04 -7.98 1.17
CA TYR A 167 -5.93 -8.33 0.05
C TYR A 167 -7.36 -8.52 0.53
N THR A 168 -8.02 -7.41 0.87
CA THR A 168 -9.38 -7.39 1.44
C THR A 168 -10.43 -6.78 0.52
N LEU A 169 -10.02 -6.28 -0.65
CA LEU A 169 -10.96 -5.70 -1.60
C LEU A 169 -11.84 -6.77 -2.22
N ILE A 170 -13.09 -6.45 -2.39
CA ILE A 170 -14.11 -7.26 -3.06
C ILE A 170 -14.55 -6.45 -4.28
N GLU A 171 -14.68 -7.11 -5.42
CA GLU A 171 -15.19 -6.50 -6.65
C GLU A 171 -16.66 -6.13 -6.47
N ASP A 172 -17.05 -4.97 -6.97
CA ASP A 172 -18.43 -4.56 -7.04
C ASP A 172 -19.18 -5.41 -8.08
N GLU A 173 -20.40 -5.78 -7.79
CA GLU A 173 -21.27 -6.52 -8.69
C GLU A 173 -22.39 -5.64 -9.29
N ASP A 174 -22.44 -4.34 -8.92
CA ASP A 174 -23.48 -3.38 -9.31
C ASP A 174 -22.82 -1.98 -9.36
N ASP A 175 -21.98 -1.75 -10.40
CA ASP A 175 -21.05 -0.60 -10.54
C ASP A 175 -21.70 0.78 -10.39
N ASP A 176 -23.03 0.91 -10.57
CA ASP A 176 -23.76 2.19 -10.47
C ASP A 176 -24.80 2.23 -9.32
N ASN A 177 -24.90 1.13 -8.56
CA ASN A 177 -25.78 0.98 -7.39
C ASN A 177 -27.27 1.24 -7.70
N ASP A 178 -27.73 0.91 -8.90
CA ASP A 178 -29.13 1.07 -9.30
C ASP A 178 -30.02 -0.13 -8.88
N GLY A 179 -29.36 -1.22 -8.41
CA GLY A 179 -30.00 -2.45 -7.94
C GLY A 179 -30.15 -3.51 -9.03
N MET A 180 -29.47 -3.34 -10.15
CA MET A 180 -29.26 -4.37 -11.17
C MET A 180 -27.78 -4.73 -11.18
N SER A 181 -27.46 -6.00 -11.27
CA SER A 181 -26.03 -6.38 -11.36
C SER A 181 -25.48 -6.18 -12.76
N ASP A 182 -24.18 -5.89 -12.88
CA ASP A 182 -23.46 -5.77 -14.15
C ASP A 182 -23.71 -6.94 -15.10
N VAL A 183 -23.81 -8.16 -14.53
CA VAL A 183 -24.08 -9.38 -15.29
C VAL A 183 -25.49 -9.34 -15.88
N ASP A 184 -26.49 -8.92 -15.12
CA ASP A 184 -27.87 -8.82 -15.58
C ASP A 184 -28.02 -7.70 -16.60
N GLU A 185 -27.33 -6.57 -16.40
CA GLU A 185 -27.28 -5.47 -17.35
C GLU A 185 -26.64 -5.89 -18.68
N GLY A 186 -25.51 -6.60 -18.62
CA GLY A 186 -24.90 -7.18 -19.82
C GLY A 186 -25.84 -8.15 -20.59
N ILE A 187 -26.79 -8.82 -19.90
CA ILE A 187 -27.78 -9.70 -20.52
C ILE A 187 -28.88 -8.90 -21.19
N ILE A 188 -29.39 -7.84 -20.55
CA ILE A 188 -30.52 -7.06 -21.08
C ILE A 188 -30.07 -5.95 -22.02
N GLY A 189 -28.79 -5.54 -21.95
CA GLY A 189 -28.17 -4.57 -22.85
C GLY A 189 -28.20 -3.15 -22.32
N THR A 190 -28.25 -2.96 -20.99
CA THR A 190 -28.00 -1.71 -20.30
C THR A 190 -26.52 -1.53 -20.00
N GLU A 191 -26.11 -0.38 -19.52
CA GLU A 191 -24.70 -0.02 -19.27
C GLU A 191 -24.38 -0.06 -17.77
N PRO A 192 -23.50 -0.97 -17.24
CA PRO A 192 -23.19 -1.16 -15.82
C PRO A 192 -22.77 0.08 -15.03
N ARG A 193 -22.37 1.14 -15.67
CA ARG A 193 -21.94 2.40 -15.06
C ARG A 193 -22.84 3.57 -15.44
N ASN A 194 -24.08 3.29 -15.70
CA ASN A 194 -25.05 4.31 -16.08
C ASN A 194 -26.46 3.89 -15.62
N PRO A 195 -26.87 4.32 -14.45
CA PRO A 195 -28.11 3.87 -13.82
C PRO A 195 -29.39 4.17 -14.60
N ASP A 196 -29.31 4.93 -15.70
CA ASP A 196 -30.40 5.27 -16.59
C ASP A 196 -29.89 5.28 -18.04
N THR A 197 -29.70 4.09 -18.61
CA THR A 197 -29.09 3.89 -19.94
C THR A 197 -29.85 4.59 -21.06
N ASP A 198 -31.18 4.66 -20.98
CA ASP A 198 -32.00 5.26 -22.05
C ASP A 198 -32.32 6.74 -21.79
N GLY A 199 -31.98 7.29 -20.63
CA GLY A 199 -32.11 8.70 -20.28
C GLY A 199 -33.56 9.14 -20.07
N ASP A 200 -34.45 8.24 -19.67
CA ASP A 200 -35.88 8.54 -19.47
C ASP A 200 -36.19 9.06 -18.06
N GLY A 201 -35.24 9.05 -17.13
CA GLY A 201 -35.33 9.53 -15.76
C GLY A 201 -35.78 8.44 -14.77
N PHE A 202 -35.72 7.19 -15.17
CA PHE A 202 -35.88 6.04 -14.29
C PHE A 202 -34.65 5.15 -14.37
N CYS A 203 -34.20 4.65 -13.22
CA CYS A 203 -33.09 3.72 -13.20
C CYS A 203 -33.48 2.40 -13.88
N ASP A 204 -32.50 1.77 -14.52
CA ASP A 204 -32.64 0.45 -15.19
C ASP A 204 -32.92 -0.64 -14.14
N GLY A 205 -32.33 -0.53 -12.94
CA GLY A 205 -32.58 -1.37 -11.79
C GLY A 205 -33.72 -0.90 -10.89
N GLY A 206 -33.84 -1.53 -9.75
CA GLY A 206 -34.97 -1.29 -8.82
C GLY A 206 -34.71 -0.22 -7.77
N LEU A 207 -33.50 0.34 -7.68
CA LEU A 207 -33.09 1.37 -6.73
C LEU A 207 -33.00 2.72 -7.42
N GLY A 208 -33.32 3.78 -6.70
CA GLY A 208 -33.15 5.15 -7.20
C GLY A 208 -31.77 5.67 -6.85
N VAL A 209 -31.02 6.17 -7.83
CA VAL A 209 -29.70 6.76 -7.69
C VAL A 209 -29.80 8.27 -7.67
N GLU A 210 -29.01 8.94 -6.82
CA GLU A 210 -29.04 10.40 -6.72
C GLU A 210 -28.58 11.07 -8.02
N GLY A 211 -29.46 11.82 -8.64
CA GLY A 211 -29.19 12.57 -9.87
C GLY A 211 -29.83 11.99 -11.13
N VAL A 212 -30.53 10.88 -11.03
CA VAL A 212 -31.36 10.28 -12.10
C VAL A 212 -32.81 10.71 -11.99
#